data_e2916ad7230ef0a4168be7c1aef33e09
#
_entry.id   e2916ad7230ef0a4168be7c1aef33e09
#
_cell.length_a   1.000
_cell.length_b   1.000
_cell.length_c   1.000
_cell.angle_alpha   90.00
_cell.angle_beta   90.00
_cell.angle_gamma   90.00
#
_symmetry.space_group_name_H-M   'P 1'
#
loop_
_entity.id
_entity.type
_entity.pdbx_description
1 polymer ?
#
loop_
_entity_poly.entity_id
_entity_poly.type
_entity_poly.pdbx_seq_one_letter_code
_entity_poly.pdbx_strand_id
1 'polypeptide(L)'
;MSESLSYRPARDPLPDQEQKQAALSYLNEAWAEARHDGVDGDCLAQASLFAAFAELVGTYGEDAVAKFVESLPGRVRNGEFSLTLARQ
;
A
#
# COMPACT_ATOMS: atom_id res chain seq x y z
N MET A 1 -0.57 31.78 -8.95
CA MET A 1 -0.64 31.59 -8.68
C MET A 1 -0.85 30.86 -8.43
N SER A 2 -0.63 30.78 -8.43
CA SER A 2 -0.70 30.19 -8.15
C SER A 2 -0.92 29.41 -7.92
N GLU A 3 -0.77 29.26 -7.94
CA GLU A 3 -0.96 28.71 -7.64
C GLU A 3 -1.17 27.88 -7.40
N SER A 4 -0.88 27.91 -7.50
CA SER A 4 -1.03 27.36 -7.18
C SER A 4 -1.27 26.54 -7.04
N LEU A 5 -0.97 26.31 -7.26
CA LEU A 5 -1.10 25.75 -7.05
C LEU A 5 -1.32 24.83 -6.84
N SER A 6 -0.99 24.65 -6.96
CA SER A 6 -1.11 24.00 -6.65
C SER A 6 -1.15 23.14 -6.27
N TYR A 7 -0.80 22.81 -6.17
CA TYR A 7 -0.66 22.30 -5.56
C TYR A 7 -1.06 21.86 -4.88
N ARG A 8 -0.87 21.83 -4.80
CA ARG A 8 -1.22 21.67 -3.97
C ARG A 8 -1.30 21.54 -3.25
N PRO A 9 -1.01 21.45 -3.14
CA PRO A 9 -1.09 21.38 -2.32
C PRO A 9 -1.21 21.71 -1.40
N ALA A 10 -0.86 21.82 -1.75
CA ALA A 10 -0.66 22.37 -0.54
C ALA A 10 -1.79 22.30 0.35
N ARG A 11 -2.40 21.30 0.41
CA ARG A 11 -3.46 21.26 1.30
C ARG A 11 -2.98 20.55 2.49
N ASP A 12 -3.69 20.64 3.57
CA ASP A 12 -3.37 19.98 4.81
C ASP A 12 -3.37 18.50 4.65
N PRO A 13 -2.44 17.81 5.30
CA PRO A 13 -2.45 16.35 5.21
C PRO A 13 -3.72 15.81 5.84
N LEU A 14 -4.19 14.71 5.29
CA LEU A 14 -5.32 14.03 5.88
C LEU A 14 -4.90 13.35 7.18
N PRO A 15 -5.82 13.16 8.11
CA PRO A 15 -5.53 12.35 9.29
C PRO A 15 -5.08 10.96 8.86
N ASP A 16 -4.23 10.34 9.68
CA ASP A 16 -3.66 9.04 9.34
C ASP A 16 -4.68 8.03 8.91
N GLN A 17 -5.79 7.96 9.61
CA GLN A 17 -6.81 6.99 9.28
C GLN A 17 -7.36 7.23 7.88
N GLU A 18 -7.62 8.48 7.57
CA GLU A 18 -8.17 8.81 6.26
C GLU A 18 -7.15 8.61 5.16
N GLN A 19 -5.87 8.86 5.47
CA GLN A 19 -4.84 8.61 4.48
C GLN A 19 -4.76 7.13 4.14
N LYS A 20 -4.85 6.27 5.14
CA LYS A 20 -4.79 4.84 4.90
C LYS A 20 -5.95 4.37 4.07
N GLN A 21 -7.13 4.89 4.37
CA GLN A 21 -8.30 4.52 3.60
C GLN A 21 -8.23 5.01 2.17
N ALA A 22 -7.74 6.23 1.98
CA ALA A 22 -7.58 6.78 0.65
C ALA A 22 -6.56 5.97 -0.15
N ALA A 23 -5.45 5.64 0.50
CA ALA A 23 -4.41 4.86 -0.17
C ALA A 23 -4.95 3.49 -0.59
N LEU A 24 -5.71 2.86 0.29
CA LEU A 24 -6.29 1.57 -0.03
C LEU A 24 -7.27 1.67 -1.18
N SER A 25 -8.04 2.74 -1.23
CA SER A 25 -8.95 2.98 -2.34
C SER A 25 -8.22 3.07 -3.67
N TYR A 26 -7.14 3.84 -3.69
CA TYR A 26 -6.35 3.96 -4.91
C TYR A 26 -5.76 2.62 -5.33
N LEU A 27 -5.26 1.87 -4.35
CA LEU A 27 -4.71 0.55 -4.66
C LEU A 27 -5.77 -0.38 -5.21
N ASN A 28 -6.95 -0.35 -4.62
CA ASN A 28 -8.04 -1.20 -5.08
C ASN A 28 -8.44 -0.86 -6.50
N GLU A 29 -8.47 0.41 -6.83
CA GLU A 29 -8.83 0.83 -8.18
C GLU A 29 -7.78 0.39 -9.19
N ALA A 30 -6.51 0.59 -8.85
CA ALA A 30 -5.44 0.18 -9.74
C ALA A 30 -5.44 -1.33 -9.91
N TRP A 31 -5.71 -2.04 -8.82
CA TRP A 31 -5.74 -3.49 -8.85
C TRP A 31 -6.84 -3.99 -9.78
N ALA A 32 -8.04 -3.40 -9.62
CA ALA A 32 -9.16 -3.79 -10.45
C ALA A 32 -8.89 -3.55 -11.93
N GLU A 33 -8.29 -2.41 -12.21
CA GLU A 33 -7.98 -2.08 -13.59
C GLU A 33 -6.94 -3.02 -14.17
N ALA A 34 -5.92 -3.34 -13.40
CA ALA A 34 -4.89 -4.25 -13.85
C ALA A 34 -5.45 -5.64 -14.11
N ARG A 35 -6.34 -6.10 -13.21
CA ARG A 35 -6.98 -7.40 -13.42
C ARG A 35 -7.82 -7.38 -14.68
N HIS A 36 -8.51 -6.29 -14.91
CA HIS A 36 -9.32 -6.15 -16.11
C HIS A 36 -8.45 -6.22 -17.37
N ASP A 37 -7.23 -5.72 -17.28
CA ASP A 37 -6.31 -5.74 -18.41
C ASP A 37 -5.54 -7.05 -18.52
N GLY A 38 -5.87 -8.02 -17.70
CA GLY A 38 -5.30 -9.36 -17.83
C GLY A 38 -4.10 -9.63 -16.96
N VAL A 39 -3.76 -8.73 -16.05
CA VAL A 39 -2.63 -8.97 -15.16
C VAL A 39 -3.06 -9.93 -14.06
N ASP A 40 -2.26 -10.94 -13.84
CA ASP A 40 -2.56 -11.95 -12.85
C ASP A 40 -2.46 -11.38 -11.44
N GLY A 41 -3.39 -11.80 -10.58
CA GLY A 41 -3.41 -11.30 -9.20
C GLY A 41 -2.15 -11.61 -8.43
N ASP A 42 -1.55 -12.77 -8.66
CA ASP A 42 -0.34 -13.13 -7.99
C ASP A 42 0.82 -12.24 -8.45
N CYS A 43 0.88 -11.93 -9.72
CA CYS A 43 1.90 -11.01 -10.22
C CYS A 43 1.72 -9.62 -9.63
N LEU A 44 0.46 -9.20 -9.53
CA LEU A 44 0.18 -7.90 -8.92
C LEU A 44 0.63 -7.88 -7.47
N ALA A 45 0.37 -8.97 -6.76
CA ALA A 45 0.74 -9.02 -5.35
C ALA A 45 2.25 -8.92 -5.18
N GLN A 46 2.99 -9.66 -5.99
CA GLN A 46 4.44 -9.64 -5.87
C GLN A 46 5.02 -8.30 -6.28
N ALA A 47 4.49 -7.69 -7.33
CA ALA A 47 4.95 -6.39 -7.75
C ALA A 47 4.63 -5.34 -6.69
N SER A 48 3.46 -5.45 -6.08
CA SER A 48 3.07 -4.52 -5.02
C SER A 48 3.99 -4.63 -3.82
N LEU A 49 4.36 -5.84 -3.48
CA LEU A 49 5.26 -6.07 -2.36
C LEU A 49 6.62 -5.43 -2.64
N PHE A 50 7.14 -5.62 -3.83
CA PHE A 50 8.40 -5.02 -4.20
C PHE A 50 8.30 -3.50 -4.14
N ALA A 51 7.27 -2.94 -4.72
CA ALA A 51 7.11 -1.48 -4.75
C ALA A 51 6.99 -0.93 -3.34
N ALA A 52 6.24 -1.62 -2.49
CA ALA A 52 6.05 -1.17 -1.12
C ALA A 52 7.37 -1.16 -0.36
N PHE A 53 8.13 -2.23 -0.48
CA PHE A 53 9.41 -2.30 0.23
C PHE A 53 10.40 -1.29 -0.33
N ALA A 54 10.41 -1.07 -1.64
CA ALA A 54 11.30 -0.08 -2.22
C ALA A 54 11.01 1.31 -1.64
N GLU A 55 9.74 1.63 -1.51
CA GLU A 55 9.36 2.92 -0.94
C GLU A 55 9.78 3.02 0.52
N LEU A 56 9.55 1.96 1.29
CA LEU A 56 9.90 1.97 2.70
C LEU A 56 11.41 2.04 2.90
N VAL A 57 12.17 1.30 2.10
CA VAL A 57 13.61 1.35 2.21
C VAL A 57 14.12 2.73 1.83
N GLY A 58 13.52 3.36 0.83
CA GLY A 58 13.92 4.69 0.46
C GLY A 58 13.68 5.71 1.56
N THR A 59 12.66 5.48 2.37
CA THR A 59 12.31 6.40 3.43
C THR A 59 13.05 6.11 4.73
N TYR A 60 13.15 4.84 5.10
CA TYR A 60 13.65 4.47 6.42
C TYR A 60 14.97 3.70 6.43
N GLY A 61 15.41 3.24 5.28
CA GLY A 61 16.65 2.47 5.20
C GLY A 61 16.43 0.99 5.39
N GLU A 62 17.43 0.22 4.99
CA GLU A 62 17.32 -1.24 4.99
C GLU A 62 17.14 -1.82 6.37
N ASP A 63 17.88 -1.31 7.35
CA ASP A 63 17.82 -1.91 8.68
C ASP A 63 16.45 -1.77 9.32
N ALA A 64 15.87 -0.59 9.21
CA ALA A 64 14.56 -0.37 9.81
C ALA A 64 13.50 -1.23 9.13
N VAL A 65 13.58 -1.33 7.80
CA VAL A 65 12.61 -2.14 7.08
C VAL A 65 12.81 -3.61 7.39
N ALA A 66 14.05 -4.07 7.52
CA ALA A 66 14.30 -5.45 7.86
C ALA A 66 13.69 -5.79 9.22
N LYS A 67 13.83 -4.88 10.18
CA LYS A 67 13.24 -5.09 11.49
C LYS A 67 11.71 -5.15 11.42
N PHE A 68 11.15 -4.28 10.64
CA PHE A 68 9.70 -4.30 10.46
C PHE A 68 9.26 -5.62 9.85
N VAL A 69 10.00 -6.10 8.86
CA VAL A 69 9.65 -7.33 8.18
C VAL A 69 9.69 -8.52 9.13
N GLU A 70 10.54 -8.47 10.14
CA GLU A 70 10.63 -9.56 11.10
C GLU A 70 9.34 -9.78 11.86
N SER A 71 8.49 -8.77 11.91
CA SER A 71 7.21 -8.91 12.58
C SER A 71 6.15 -9.55 11.70
N LEU A 72 6.40 -9.62 10.40
CA LEU A 72 5.37 -10.04 9.47
C LEU A 72 4.99 -11.51 9.55
N PRO A 73 5.93 -12.44 9.74
CA PRO A 73 5.51 -13.84 9.77
C PRO A 73 4.44 -14.11 10.82
N GLY A 74 4.60 -13.54 12.01
CA GLY A 74 3.62 -13.72 13.07
C GLY A 74 2.27 -13.11 12.69
N ARG A 75 2.31 -11.94 12.09
CA ARG A 75 1.08 -11.26 11.71
C ARG A 75 0.35 -12.03 10.61
N VAL A 76 1.12 -12.59 9.67
CA VAL A 76 0.52 -13.40 8.63
C VAL A 76 -0.16 -14.64 9.22
N ARG A 77 0.54 -15.31 10.12
CA ARG A 77 -0.01 -16.52 10.72
C ARG A 77 -1.20 -16.23 11.62
N ASN A 78 -1.22 -15.07 12.23
CA ASN A 78 -2.33 -14.70 13.09
C ASN A 78 -3.56 -14.25 12.31
N GLY A 79 -3.49 -14.26 10.98
CA GLY A 79 -4.65 -13.93 10.18
C GLY A 79 -4.90 -12.47 9.97
N GLU A 80 -3.92 -11.64 10.32
CA GLU A 80 -4.12 -10.21 10.19
C GLU A 80 -4.39 -9.79 8.77
N PHE A 81 -3.85 -10.52 7.80
CA PHE A 81 -4.04 -10.18 6.39
C PHE A 81 -5.04 -11.10 5.70
N SER A 82 -5.77 -11.89 6.47
CA SER A 82 -6.70 -12.83 5.87
C SER A 82 -8.04 -12.17 5.61
N LEU A 83 -8.38 -12.07 4.34
CA LEU A 83 -9.66 -11.48 3.97
C LEU A 83 -10.62 -12.59 3.65
N THR A 84 -10.66 -13.51 4.55
CA THR A 84 -11.45 -14.66 4.28
C THR A 84 -12.85 -14.52 4.57
N LEU A 85 -13.16 -13.46 5.19
CA LEU A 85 -14.49 -13.26 5.45
C LEU A 85 -15.23 -13.55 4.27
N ALA A 86 -14.64 -13.24 3.25
CA ALA A 86 -15.42 -13.40 2.09
C ALA A 86 -15.61 -14.79 1.81
N ARG A 87 -14.87 -15.60 2.31
CA ARG A 87 -15.07 -16.83 1.89
C ARG A 87 -15.50 -17.65 2.86
N GLN A 88 -15.91 -17.30 3.74
CA GLN A 88 -16.34 -18.12 4.63
C GLN A 88 -17.46 -18.61 4.45
#